data_1a231cadbb7b4ac9b71f2b5f96135fe1
#
_entry.id   1a231cadbb7b4ac9b71f2b5f96135fe1
#
_cell.length_a   1.000
_cell.length_b   1.000
_cell.length_c   1.000
_cell.angle_alpha   90.00
_cell.angle_beta   90.00
_cell.angle_gamma   90.00
#
_symmetry.space_group_name_H-M   'P 1'
#
loop_
_entity.id
_entity.type
_entity.pdbx_description
1 polymer ?
#
loop_
_entity_poly.entity_id
_entity_poly.type
_entity_poly.pdbx_seq_one_letter_code
_entity_poly.pdbx_strand_id
1 'polypeptide(L)'
;DETVARNYAETLFELARKHEGLDVYGAGIGTIASLLDADPKFRLFLETPRIAEADKKAVVRKVFEGELPRQLVNFILITIDKRRQRLLRDIAREFDALVDDHLGRAHVEVTVARPLDDTTKDLVARRLTALLGKTAIPHVRVRPEVLGGMIVRAGDTIYDGSVRRRLEDMRRQLLRA
;
A
#
# COMPACT_ATOMS: atom_id res chain seq x y z
N ASP A 1 -5.88 9.48 13.64
CA ASP A 1 -6.27 8.11 13.27
C ASP A 1 -5.12 7.27 12.70
N GLU A 2 -4.17 7.89 11.99
CA GLU A 2 -2.99 7.20 11.42
C GLU A 2 -2.13 6.51 12.49
N THR A 3 -1.83 7.18 13.59
CA THR A 3 -1.08 6.60 14.72
C THR A 3 -1.79 5.37 15.31
N VAL A 4 -3.12 5.41 15.38
CA VAL A 4 -3.90 4.27 15.88
C VAL A 4 -3.84 3.10 14.91
N ALA A 5 -4.01 3.35 13.61
CA ALA A 5 -3.88 2.33 12.57
C ALA A 5 -2.50 1.66 12.61
N ARG A 6 -1.44 2.44 12.77
CA ARG A 6 -0.07 1.95 12.89
C ARG A 6 0.12 1.03 14.11
N ASN A 7 -0.37 1.42 15.28
CA ASN A 7 -0.27 0.59 16.50
C ASN A 7 -0.99 -0.76 16.32
N TYR A 8 -2.15 -0.77 15.65
CA TYR A 8 -2.86 -2.01 15.30
C TYR A 8 -2.08 -2.84 14.28
N ALA A 9 -1.48 -2.20 13.27
CA ALA A 9 -0.66 -2.87 12.28
C ALA A 9 0.61 -3.49 12.91
N GLU A 10 1.27 -2.82 13.82
CA GLU A 10 2.41 -3.35 14.59
C GLU A 10 2.00 -4.58 15.41
N THR A 11 0.85 -4.53 16.06
CA THR A 11 0.31 -5.69 16.80
C THR A 11 0.04 -6.86 15.86
N LEU A 12 -0.57 -6.61 14.69
CA LEU A 12 -0.83 -7.63 13.69
C LEU A 12 0.47 -8.20 13.12
N PHE A 13 1.47 -7.37 12.91
CA PHE A 13 2.80 -7.76 12.43
C PHE A 13 3.48 -8.72 13.42
N GLU A 14 3.44 -8.42 14.72
CA GLU A 14 3.96 -9.31 15.75
C GLU A 14 3.20 -10.64 15.83
N LEU A 15 1.88 -10.62 15.66
CA LEU A 15 1.07 -11.84 15.57
C LEU A 15 1.47 -12.69 14.37
N ALA A 16 1.65 -12.07 13.21
CA ALA A 16 2.05 -12.74 11.98
C ALA A 16 3.41 -13.41 12.13
N ARG A 17 4.37 -12.75 12.77
CA ARG A 17 5.70 -13.31 13.03
C ARG A 17 5.67 -14.53 13.95
N LYS A 18 4.73 -14.59 14.87
CA LYS A 18 4.62 -15.68 15.85
C LYS A 18 3.82 -16.88 15.35
N HIS A 19 3.03 -16.71 14.31
CA HIS A 19 2.11 -17.73 13.79
C HIS A 19 2.44 -18.11 12.35
N GLU A 20 1.45 -18.01 11.44
CA GLU A 20 1.55 -18.52 10.08
C GLU A 20 2.46 -17.69 9.14
N GLY A 21 2.96 -16.56 9.61
CA GLY A 21 3.93 -15.74 8.87
C GLY A 21 3.32 -14.52 8.18
N LEU A 22 4.24 -13.60 7.78
CA LEU A 22 3.88 -12.29 7.23
C LEU A 22 3.08 -12.39 5.94
N ASP A 23 3.38 -13.37 5.07
CA ASP A 23 2.72 -13.51 3.77
C ASP A 23 1.25 -13.89 3.93
N VAL A 24 0.93 -14.82 4.83
CA VAL A 24 -0.44 -15.29 5.07
C VAL A 24 -1.29 -14.18 5.69
N TYR A 25 -0.74 -13.46 6.66
CA TYR A 25 -1.44 -12.35 7.31
C TYR A 25 -1.58 -11.14 6.36
N GLY A 26 -0.55 -10.84 5.59
CA GLY A 26 -0.59 -9.79 4.57
C GLY A 26 -1.65 -10.06 3.51
N ALA A 27 -1.70 -11.28 2.96
CA ALA A 27 -2.74 -11.70 2.03
C ALA A 27 -4.14 -11.59 2.66
N GLY A 28 -4.28 -12.02 3.92
CA GLY A 28 -5.55 -11.99 4.63
C GLY A 28 -6.06 -10.58 4.89
N ILE A 29 -5.25 -9.69 5.47
CA ILE A 29 -5.66 -8.30 5.73
C ILE A 29 -5.87 -7.53 4.43
N GLY A 30 -5.07 -7.81 3.39
CA GLY A 30 -5.23 -7.26 2.05
C GLY A 30 -6.55 -7.68 1.40
N THR A 31 -6.96 -8.94 1.56
CA THR A 31 -8.27 -9.42 1.09
C THR A 31 -9.41 -8.66 1.75
N ILE A 32 -9.33 -8.41 3.05
CA ILE A 32 -10.34 -7.64 3.78
C ILE A 32 -10.40 -6.20 3.27
N ALA A 33 -9.25 -5.55 3.12
CA ALA A 33 -9.16 -4.19 2.60
C ALA A 33 -9.75 -4.10 1.18
N SER A 34 -9.39 -5.04 0.31
CA SER A 34 -9.92 -5.13 -1.06
C SER A 34 -11.43 -5.35 -1.10
N LEU A 35 -11.95 -6.19 -0.21
CA LEU A 35 -13.41 -6.41 -0.10
C LEU A 35 -14.13 -5.14 0.34
N LEU A 36 -13.58 -4.41 1.31
CA LEU A 36 -14.14 -3.13 1.77
C LEU A 36 -14.12 -2.05 0.68
N ASP A 37 -13.16 -2.09 -0.24
CA ASP A 37 -13.08 -1.18 -1.37
C ASP A 37 -14.04 -1.59 -2.51
N ALA A 38 -14.15 -2.90 -2.78
CA ALA A 38 -14.95 -3.44 -3.88
C ALA A 38 -16.44 -3.52 -3.56
N ASP A 39 -16.82 -3.72 -2.29
CA ASP A 39 -18.22 -3.83 -1.85
C ASP A 39 -18.61 -2.69 -0.90
N PRO A 40 -19.20 -1.60 -1.44
CA PRO A 40 -19.68 -0.49 -0.62
C PRO A 40 -20.77 -0.87 0.39
N LYS A 41 -21.56 -1.93 0.12
CA LYS A 41 -22.60 -2.39 1.04
C LYS A 41 -22.00 -3.07 2.25
N PHE A 42 -20.99 -3.93 2.05
CA PHE A 42 -20.26 -4.57 3.14
C PHE A 42 -19.52 -3.54 3.99
N ARG A 43 -18.86 -2.57 3.34
CA ARG A 43 -18.23 -1.45 4.04
C ARG A 43 -19.22 -0.65 4.88
N LEU A 44 -20.34 -0.24 4.29
CA LEU A 44 -21.38 0.51 5.00
C LEU A 44 -21.95 -0.30 6.18
N PHE A 45 -22.17 -1.60 6.00
CA PHE A 45 -22.60 -2.52 7.05
C PHE A 45 -21.64 -2.49 8.26
N LEU A 46 -20.34 -2.63 8.02
CA LEU A 46 -19.34 -2.61 9.10
C LEU A 46 -19.20 -1.23 9.75
N GLU A 47 -19.26 -0.16 8.96
CA GLU A 47 -18.99 1.20 9.45
C GLU A 47 -20.22 1.87 10.09
N THR A 48 -21.43 1.45 9.78
CA THR A 48 -22.65 2.07 10.28
C THR A 48 -22.80 1.85 11.81
N PRO A 49 -22.93 2.92 12.60
CA PRO A 49 -23.07 2.79 14.05
C PRO A 49 -24.44 2.23 14.50
N ARG A 50 -25.42 2.23 13.61
CA ARG A 50 -26.78 1.72 13.89
C ARG A 50 -26.87 0.20 13.95
N ILE A 51 -25.88 -0.52 13.42
CA ILE A 51 -25.84 -1.98 13.42
C ILE A 51 -25.07 -2.43 14.67
N ALA A 52 -25.66 -3.37 15.40
CA ALA A 52 -25.08 -3.90 16.62
C ALA A 52 -23.74 -4.60 16.37
N GLU A 53 -22.79 -4.45 17.30
CA GLU A 53 -21.47 -5.08 17.20
C GLU A 53 -21.55 -6.59 17.08
N ALA A 54 -22.51 -7.21 17.78
CA ALA A 54 -22.75 -8.65 17.70
C ALA A 54 -23.11 -9.12 16.27
N ASP A 55 -23.96 -8.37 15.57
CA ASP A 55 -24.35 -8.69 14.19
C ASP A 55 -23.17 -8.56 13.23
N LYS A 56 -22.39 -7.51 13.38
CA LYS A 56 -21.15 -7.31 12.60
C LYS A 56 -20.18 -8.47 12.81
N LYS A 57 -19.95 -8.86 14.06
CA LYS A 57 -19.05 -9.97 14.39
C LYS A 57 -19.59 -11.31 13.87
N ALA A 58 -20.88 -11.54 13.91
CA ALA A 58 -21.49 -12.75 13.35
C ALA A 58 -21.24 -12.86 11.84
N VAL A 59 -21.41 -11.77 11.09
CA VAL A 59 -21.14 -11.73 9.65
C VAL A 59 -19.65 -11.92 9.37
N VAL A 60 -18.74 -11.25 10.09
CA VAL A 60 -17.31 -11.41 9.93
C VAL A 60 -16.88 -12.86 10.16
N ARG A 61 -17.39 -13.51 11.20
CA ARG A 61 -17.13 -14.95 11.43
C ARG A 61 -17.62 -15.80 10.27
N LYS A 62 -18.86 -15.59 9.84
CA LYS A 62 -19.46 -16.36 8.74
C LYS A 62 -18.68 -16.24 7.43
N VAL A 63 -18.12 -15.07 7.15
CA VAL A 63 -17.40 -14.79 5.90
C VAL A 63 -15.95 -15.28 5.95
N PHE A 64 -15.27 -15.13 7.08
CA PHE A 64 -13.81 -15.29 7.15
C PHE A 64 -13.37 -16.49 8.00
N GLU A 65 -14.22 -17.07 8.85
CA GLU A 65 -13.85 -18.21 9.68
C GLU A 65 -13.62 -19.45 8.79
N GLY A 66 -12.44 -20.04 8.90
CA GLY A 66 -11.99 -21.12 8.02
C GLY A 66 -11.26 -20.67 6.74
N GLU A 67 -11.46 -19.44 6.29
CA GLU A 67 -10.76 -18.87 5.13
C GLU A 67 -9.50 -18.10 5.52
N LEU A 68 -9.49 -17.49 6.70
CA LEU A 68 -8.38 -16.73 7.23
C LEU A 68 -7.83 -17.37 8.52
N PRO A 69 -6.56 -17.10 8.89
CA PRO A 69 -6.01 -17.51 10.17
C PRO A 69 -6.90 -17.07 11.34
N ARG A 70 -7.11 -17.97 12.28
CA ARG A 70 -7.98 -17.73 13.45
C ARG A 70 -7.62 -16.45 14.21
N GLN A 71 -6.33 -16.18 14.37
CA GLN A 71 -5.84 -15.00 15.07
C GLN A 71 -6.13 -13.71 14.29
N LEU A 72 -6.07 -13.76 12.95
CA LEU A 72 -6.45 -12.63 12.12
C LEU A 72 -7.97 -12.35 12.22
N VAL A 73 -8.81 -13.38 12.20
CA VAL A 73 -10.25 -13.22 12.43
C VAL A 73 -10.50 -12.60 13.80
N ASN A 74 -9.85 -13.10 14.85
CA ASN A 74 -9.97 -12.54 16.20
C ASN A 74 -9.50 -11.07 16.26
N PHE A 75 -8.45 -10.73 15.55
CA PHE A 75 -7.97 -9.35 15.44
C PHE A 75 -9.06 -8.44 14.85
N ILE A 76 -9.72 -8.87 13.77
CA ILE A 76 -10.84 -8.10 13.17
C ILE A 76 -11.98 -7.94 14.16
N LEU A 77 -12.35 -9.00 14.88
CA LEU A 77 -13.42 -8.95 15.88
C LEU A 77 -13.09 -7.94 17.00
N ILE A 78 -11.83 -7.88 17.42
CA ILE A 78 -11.35 -6.89 18.41
C ILE A 78 -11.44 -5.46 17.85
N THR A 79 -11.15 -5.23 16.56
CA THR A 79 -11.31 -3.90 15.96
C THR A 79 -12.77 -3.45 15.98
N ILE A 80 -13.73 -4.39 15.82
CA ILE A 80 -15.16 -4.10 15.93
C ILE A 80 -15.53 -3.76 17.39
N ASP A 81 -15.07 -4.56 18.36
CA ASP A 81 -15.30 -4.30 19.79
C ASP A 81 -14.77 -2.94 20.25
N LYS A 82 -13.67 -2.50 19.66
CA LYS A 82 -13.08 -1.18 19.93
C LYS A 82 -13.64 -0.06 19.05
N ARG A 83 -14.62 -0.35 18.21
CA ARG A 83 -15.22 0.58 17.23
C ARG A 83 -14.19 1.18 16.27
N ARG A 84 -13.16 0.41 15.91
CA ARG A 84 -12.04 0.79 15.04
C ARG A 84 -12.09 0.13 13.67
N GLN A 85 -13.18 -0.55 13.33
CA GLN A 85 -13.36 -1.24 12.03
C GLN A 85 -13.18 -0.33 10.80
N ARG A 86 -13.39 0.99 10.94
CA ARG A 86 -13.12 1.96 9.88
C ARG A 86 -11.64 2.06 9.51
N LEU A 87 -10.77 1.69 10.43
CA LEU A 87 -9.32 1.74 10.23
C LEU A 87 -8.76 0.49 9.54
N LEU A 88 -9.56 -0.53 9.26
CA LEU A 88 -9.07 -1.80 8.68
C LEU A 88 -8.29 -1.60 7.38
N ARG A 89 -8.69 -0.66 6.51
CA ARG A 89 -7.96 -0.33 5.29
C ARG A 89 -6.62 0.37 5.56
N ASP A 90 -6.63 1.29 6.51
CA ASP A 90 -5.40 1.98 6.95
C ASP A 90 -4.46 1.01 7.66
N ILE A 91 -4.99 0.10 8.49
CA ILE A 91 -4.22 -0.97 9.14
C ILE A 91 -3.57 -1.89 8.10
N ALA A 92 -4.29 -2.26 7.04
CA ALA A 92 -3.72 -3.07 5.97
C ALA A 92 -2.54 -2.36 5.29
N ARG A 93 -2.69 -1.08 4.96
CA ARG A 93 -1.64 -0.27 4.35
C ARG A 93 -0.41 -0.12 5.26
N GLU A 94 -0.62 0.15 6.55
CA GLU A 94 0.47 0.24 7.53
C GLU A 94 1.17 -1.12 7.73
N PHE A 95 0.41 -2.22 7.71
CA PHE A 95 0.98 -3.57 7.78
C PHE A 95 1.89 -3.87 6.60
N ASP A 96 1.44 -3.55 5.37
CA ASP A 96 2.25 -3.72 4.16
C ASP A 96 3.54 -2.89 4.23
N ALA A 97 3.46 -1.65 4.73
CA ALA A 97 4.63 -0.80 4.93
C ALA A 97 5.62 -1.41 5.94
N LEU A 98 5.13 -1.99 7.05
CA LEU A 98 5.98 -2.69 8.03
C LEU A 98 6.64 -3.93 7.43
N VAL A 99 5.92 -4.69 6.60
CA VAL A 99 6.47 -5.87 5.89
C VAL A 99 7.55 -5.43 4.90
N ASP A 100 7.31 -4.38 4.14
CA ASP A 100 8.28 -3.85 3.18
C ASP A 100 9.55 -3.34 3.86
N ASP A 101 9.42 -2.63 4.97
CA ASP A 101 10.56 -2.20 5.79
C ASP A 101 11.35 -3.40 6.34
N HIS A 102 10.65 -4.41 6.85
CA HIS A 102 11.27 -5.62 7.38
C HIS A 102 12.03 -6.41 6.31
N LEU A 103 11.50 -6.46 5.09
CA LEU A 103 12.11 -7.16 3.94
C LEU A 103 13.08 -6.28 3.15
N GLY A 104 13.30 -5.03 3.56
CA GLY A 104 14.15 -4.10 2.85
C GLY A 104 13.69 -3.79 1.43
N ARG A 105 12.37 -3.70 1.21
CA ARG A 105 11.76 -3.37 -0.08
C ARG A 105 11.27 -1.93 -0.11
N ALA A 106 11.20 -1.35 -1.30
CA ALA A 106 10.61 -0.04 -1.54
C ALA A 106 9.78 -0.06 -2.82
N HIS A 107 8.50 0.26 -2.71
CA HIS A 107 7.65 0.49 -3.88
C HIS A 107 7.94 1.86 -4.47
N VAL A 108 8.17 1.92 -5.78
CA VAL A 108 8.55 3.13 -6.50
C VAL A 108 7.63 3.35 -7.68
N GLU A 109 7.00 4.51 -7.76
CA GLU A 109 6.25 4.90 -8.96
C GLU A 109 7.22 5.45 -10.00
N VAL A 110 7.17 4.89 -11.21
CA VAL A 110 7.98 5.29 -12.35
C VAL A 110 7.05 5.77 -13.45
N THR A 111 7.08 7.07 -13.76
CA THR A 111 6.29 7.65 -14.84
C THR A 111 7.17 7.87 -16.06
N VAL A 112 6.76 7.33 -17.20
CA VAL A 112 7.46 7.38 -18.48
C VAL A 112 6.53 7.83 -19.59
N ALA A 113 7.11 8.37 -20.68
CA ALA A 113 6.33 8.82 -21.83
C ALA A 113 5.82 7.67 -22.72
N ARG A 114 6.53 6.54 -22.71
CA ARG A 114 6.23 5.35 -23.53
C ARG A 114 6.38 4.08 -22.71
N PRO A 115 5.67 3.00 -23.03
CA PRO A 115 5.83 1.71 -22.38
C PRO A 115 7.30 1.25 -22.41
N LEU A 116 7.74 0.64 -21.32
CA LEU A 116 9.07 0.04 -21.20
C LEU A 116 8.97 -1.46 -21.54
N ASP A 117 10.00 -1.98 -22.23
CA ASP A 117 10.19 -3.42 -22.37
C ASP A 117 10.69 -4.05 -21.04
N ASP A 118 10.65 -5.37 -20.94
CA ASP A 118 11.03 -6.07 -19.70
C ASP A 118 12.51 -5.86 -19.35
N THR A 119 13.39 -5.81 -20.34
CA THR A 119 14.82 -5.55 -20.15
C THR A 119 15.06 -4.18 -19.54
N THR A 120 14.37 -3.15 -20.06
CA THR A 120 14.46 -1.78 -19.53
C THR A 120 13.85 -1.67 -18.14
N LYS A 121 12.74 -2.34 -17.87
CA LYS A 121 12.15 -2.41 -16.51
C LYS A 121 13.11 -3.01 -15.51
N ASP A 122 13.79 -4.11 -15.85
CA ASP A 122 14.80 -4.75 -15.01
C ASP A 122 15.99 -3.83 -14.74
N LEU A 123 16.46 -3.11 -15.76
CA LEU A 123 17.53 -2.15 -15.61
C LEU A 123 17.15 -1.00 -14.68
N VAL A 124 15.94 -0.46 -14.83
CA VAL A 124 15.40 0.58 -13.96
C VAL A 124 15.31 0.09 -12.52
N ALA A 125 14.76 -1.11 -12.29
CA ALA A 125 14.66 -1.71 -10.97
C ALA A 125 16.05 -1.85 -10.29
N ARG A 126 17.06 -2.33 -11.00
CA ARG A 126 18.44 -2.47 -10.48
C ARG A 126 19.07 -1.11 -10.13
N ARG A 127 18.92 -0.12 -10.98
CA ARG A 127 19.46 1.22 -10.73
C ARG A 127 18.78 1.89 -9.55
N LEU A 128 17.48 1.77 -9.43
CA LEU A 128 16.73 2.30 -8.29
C LEU A 128 17.09 1.57 -6.99
N THR A 129 17.29 0.25 -7.02
CA THR A 129 17.77 -0.52 -5.88
C THR A 129 19.13 -0.04 -5.40
N ALA A 130 20.07 0.21 -6.32
CA ALA A 130 21.39 0.75 -5.99
C ALA A 130 21.30 2.17 -5.40
N LEU A 131 20.40 3.01 -5.92
CA LEU A 131 20.21 4.39 -5.46
C LEU A 131 19.55 4.46 -4.09
N LEU A 132 18.55 3.62 -3.83
CA LEU A 132 17.74 3.67 -2.60
C LEU A 132 18.31 2.85 -1.45
N GLY A 133 19.24 1.92 -1.72
CA GLY A 133 19.75 0.97 -0.73
C GLY A 133 18.74 -0.08 -0.26
N LYS A 134 17.57 -0.15 -0.90
CA LYS A 134 16.49 -1.13 -0.69
C LYS A 134 16.13 -1.76 -2.03
N THR A 135 15.60 -2.98 -2.02
CA THR A 135 15.10 -3.62 -3.24
C THR A 135 13.93 -2.80 -3.80
N ALA A 136 14.13 -2.13 -4.92
CA ALA A 136 13.11 -1.34 -5.58
C ALA A 136 12.13 -2.23 -6.34
N ILE A 137 10.83 -1.99 -6.12
CA ILE A 137 9.72 -2.61 -6.86
C ILE A 137 9.07 -1.50 -7.69
N PRO A 138 9.44 -1.33 -8.97
CA PRO A 138 8.92 -0.26 -9.80
C PRO A 138 7.49 -0.55 -10.27
N HIS A 139 6.63 0.46 -10.15
CA HIS A 139 5.29 0.50 -10.73
C HIS A 139 5.29 1.51 -11.87
N VAL A 140 5.31 1.02 -13.10
CA VAL A 140 5.43 1.86 -14.29
C VAL A 140 4.07 2.40 -14.71
N ARG A 141 3.99 3.73 -14.87
CA ARG A 141 2.85 4.43 -15.46
C ARG A 141 3.29 5.14 -16.73
N VAL A 142 2.48 5.03 -17.77
CA VAL A 142 2.73 5.70 -19.06
C VAL A 142 1.92 6.98 -19.10
N ARG A 143 2.62 8.12 -19.24
CA ARG A 143 2.03 9.44 -19.44
C ARG A 143 2.74 10.16 -20.57
N PRO A 144 2.13 10.25 -21.75
CA PRO A 144 2.74 10.94 -22.91
C PRO A 144 3.12 12.39 -22.66
N GLU A 145 2.48 13.04 -21.70
CA GLU A 145 2.73 14.45 -21.34
C GLU A 145 4.14 14.68 -20.75
N VAL A 146 4.84 13.63 -20.33
CA VAL A 146 6.22 13.69 -19.85
C VAL A 146 7.20 14.07 -20.96
N LEU A 147 6.83 13.93 -22.24
CA LEU A 147 7.61 14.22 -23.45
C LEU A 147 8.93 13.43 -23.58
N GLY A 148 9.19 12.51 -22.71
CA GLY A 148 10.43 11.72 -22.63
C GLY A 148 11.12 11.84 -21.30
N GLY A 149 12.09 10.95 -21.06
CA GLY A 149 12.72 10.81 -19.76
C GLY A 149 11.83 10.07 -18.75
N MET A 150 12.12 10.27 -17.47
CA MET A 150 11.52 9.49 -16.41
C MET A 150 11.28 10.35 -15.17
N ILE A 151 10.13 10.18 -14.56
CA ILE A 151 9.84 10.73 -13.23
C ILE A 151 9.75 9.56 -12.27
N VAL A 152 10.50 9.59 -11.18
CA VAL A 152 10.56 8.55 -10.16
C VAL A 152 10.08 9.13 -8.84
N ARG A 153 9.09 8.49 -8.22
CA ARG A 153 8.60 8.83 -6.90
C ARG A 153 8.83 7.66 -5.93
N ALA A 154 9.63 7.92 -4.92
CA ALA A 154 9.91 6.98 -3.83
C ALA A 154 9.47 7.63 -2.51
N GLY A 155 8.31 7.21 -1.97
CA GLY A 155 7.69 7.86 -0.82
C GLY A 155 7.39 9.33 -1.10
N ASP A 156 7.93 10.23 -0.29
CA ASP A 156 7.78 11.68 -0.43
C ASP A 156 8.80 12.32 -1.37
N THR A 157 9.79 11.56 -1.81
CA THR A 157 10.86 12.07 -2.67
C THR A 157 10.53 11.86 -4.15
N ILE A 158 10.65 12.93 -4.94
CA ILE A 158 10.41 12.91 -6.38
C ILE A 158 11.70 13.29 -7.12
N TYR A 159 12.14 12.38 -8.00
CA TYR A 159 13.23 12.60 -8.95
C TYR A 159 12.64 12.80 -10.34
N ASP A 160 12.62 14.01 -10.82
CA ASP A 160 12.07 14.36 -12.14
C ASP A 160 13.20 14.57 -13.15
N GLY A 161 13.48 13.56 -13.95
CA GLY A 161 14.42 13.57 -15.08
C GLY A 161 13.73 13.75 -16.43
N SER A 162 12.51 14.27 -16.48
CA SER A 162 11.78 14.44 -17.73
C SER A 162 12.38 15.52 -18.62
N VAL A 163 12.22 15.34 -19.94
CA VAL A 163 12.61 16.35 -20.94
C VAL A 163 11.82 17.64 -20.74
N ARG A 164 10.54 17.52 -20.37
CA ARG A 164 9.68 18.67 -20.05
C ARG A 164 10.31 19.56 -18.98
N ARG A 165 10.74 18.99 -17.87
CA ARG A 165 11.38 19.75 -16.79
C ARG A 165 12.68 20.42 -17.24
N ARG A 166 13.50 19.71 -18.02
CA ARG A 166 14.73 20.28 -18.57
C ARG A 166 14.47 21.51 -19.45
N LEU A 167 13.43 21.46 -20.31
CA LEU A 167 13.02 22.59 -21.14
C LEU A 167 12.50 23.76 -20.30
N GLU A 168 11.73 23.50 -19.25
CA GLU A 168 11.24 24.53 -18.33
C GLU A 168 12.37 25.21 -17.55
N ASP A 169 13.38 24.42 -17.13
CA ASP A 169 14.57 24.95 -16.46
C ASP A 169 15.40 25.82 -17.40
N MET A 170 15.64 25.37 -18.63
CA MET A 170 16.33 26.16 -19.66
C MET A 170 15.61 27.47 -19.98
N ARG A 171 14.26 27.42 -20.13
CA ARG A 171 13.44 28.62 -20.35
C ARG A 171 13.59 29.61 -19.20
N ARG A 172 13.56 29.14 -17.97
CA ARG A 172 13.74 30.00 -16.79
C ARG A 172 15.12 30.65 -16.72
N GLN A 173 16.17 29.91 -17.12
CA GLN A 173 17.54 30.47 -17.20
C GLN A 173 17.64 31.56 -18.25
N LEU A 174 17.05 31.36 -19.43
CA LEU A 174 17.05 32.35 -20.52
C LEU A 174 16.27 33.61 -20.19
N LEU A 175 15.22 33.52 -19.36
CA LEU A 175 14.43 34.70 -18.96
C LEU A 175 15.05 35.47 -17.80
N ARG A 176 16.10 34.94 -17.14
CA ARG A 176 16.82 35.57 -16.05
C ARG A 176 18.15 36.23 -16.51
N ALA A 177 18.57 35.95 -17.74
CA ALA A 177 19.72 36.59 -18.40
C ALA A 177 19.29 37.81 -19.20
#